data_7756c66fc4355a2bb59cba8bf460dca5
#
_entry.id   7756c66fc4355a2bb59cba8bf460dca5
#
_cell.length_a   1.000
_cell.length_b   1.000
_cell.length_c   1.000
_cell.angle_alpha   90.00
_cell.angle_beta   90.00
_cell.angle_gamma   90.00
#
_symmetry.space_group_name_H-M   'P 1'
#
loop_
_entity.id
_entity.type
_entity.pdbx_description
1 polymer ?
#
loop_
_entity_poly.entity_id
_entity_poly.type
_entity_poly.pdbx_seq_one_letter_code
_entity_poly.pdbx_strand_id
1 'polypeptide(L)'
;MSKILYRLSKILFLFLMAVVLILILFFQGMPYVCKKEFFLPNIVIATYILLVVGIAFLVCRLWMRSGHMLGKSAISDRVFDRAAACIALCLLAVDIYISYNILFINRWDPGATWEIALFRVNRDWGLPEWTNIYISRYPNNLLLLLLDTACLKLNGAVGVFTGDYAVMSTIILDCITISGACFLVYKVLTLHVKRKYAFGGFLAVVVLCGLSPWMTICYSDSLGILFPVLTYYLYTKPAGNTRRKWASQIFAVIICCIGYFIKPQCAIMLIAIVMTEFFNFCKERKLYQMARPFLLVALACVCLSVTSSVVTKQYESIGVELNPETKFGMTHFLMMGLNEADGGMYSQEDVDYSISFETSKERTAANIEKSIQRLRDMGFLGYMRHLSRKLLTTYHDGTFAWGMEGSFYTRVMDDVNTWMAPFLKSIFYSDGSRHEILKTIEQIVWVGVLLFAFAAGFVRQTEENQADLNILTLSIVGLTLFQMLFEVRARYLFLYVPVYCILATLGFENLWTGIQRKSGVKRKEKEKKHENAKTESNFVDRYPLL
;
A
#
# COMPACT_ATOMS: atom_id res chain seq x y z
N MET A 1 -24.10 -7.08 19.21
CA MET A 1 -23.96 -6.87 17.76
C MET A 1 -22.54 -6.41 17.41
N SER A 2 -22.02 -5.33 17.98
CA SER A 2 -20.66 -4.82 17.67
C SER A 2 -19.54 -5.85 17.85
N LYS A 3 -19.45 -6.56 18.97
CA LYS A 3 -18.45 -7.61 19.20
C LYS A 3 -18.47 -8.70 18.12
N ILE A 4 -19.63 -9.00 17.56
CA ILE A 4 -19.78 -9.96 16.46
C ILE A 4 -19.19 -9.37 15.18
N LEU A 5 -19.50 -8.11 14.85
CA LEU A 5 -18.99 -7.44 13.64
C LEU A 5 -17.47 -7.35 13.66
N TYR A 6 -16.86 -6.94 14.77
CA TYR A 6 -15.40 -6.93 14.93
C TYR A 6 -14.79 -8.32 14.83
N ARG A 7 -15.47 -9.35 15.34
CA ARG A 7 -15.01 -10.75 15.21
C ARG A 7 -15.10 -11.23 13.76
N LEU A 8 -16.18 -10.93 13.07
CA LEU A 8 -16.38 -11.30 11.66
C LEU A 8 -15.35 -10.62 10.76
N SER A 9 -15.11 -9.31 10.92
CA SER A 9 -14.08 -8.61 10.14
C SER A 9 -12.68 -9.20 10.35
N LYS A 10 -12.35 -9.54 11.60
CA LYS A 10 -11.09 -10.21 11.94
C LYS A 10 -10.98 -11.61 11.30
N ILE A 11 -12.04 -12.41 11.34
CA ILE A 11 -12.07 -13.74 10.71
C ILE A 11 -11.90 -13.62 9.20
N LEU A 12 -12.61 -12.67 8.58
CA LEU A 12 -12.49 -12.42 7.14
C LEU A 12 -11.06 -12.01 6.75
N PHE A 13 -10.45 -11.10 7.50
CA PHE A 13 -9.05 -10.72 7.31
C PHE A 13 -8.11 -11.93 7.40
N LEU A 14 -8.23 -12.73 8.48
CA LEU A 14 -7.39 -13.92 8.66
C LEU A 14 -7.60 -14.95 7.56
N PHE A 15 -8.84 -15.16 7.14
CA PHE A 15 -9.18 -16.07 6.05
C PHE A 15 -8.52 -15.63 4.73
N LEU A 16 -8.72 -14.37 4.32
CA LEU A 16 -8.15 -13.85 3.08
C LEU A 16 -6.62 -13.87 3.10
N MET A 17 -6.00 -13.44 4.21
CA MET A 17 -4.54 -13.48 4.34
C MET A 17 -3.99 -14.91 4.37
N ALA A 18 -4.70 -15.87 4.96
CA ALA A 18 -4.31 -17.28 4.91
C ALA A 18 -4.36 -17.83 3.48
N VAL A 19 -5.42 -17.53 2.73
CA VAL A 19 -5.54 -17.91 1.31
C VAL A 19 -4.40 -17.30 0.49
N VAL A 20 -4.12 -16.01 0.65
CA VAL A 20 -3.01 -15.32 -0.01
C VAL A 20 -1.69 -16.02 0.31
N LEU A 21 -1.39 -16.27 1.59
CA LEU A 21 -0.13 -16.94 1.99
C LEU A 21 -0.02 -18.35 1.41
N ILE A 22 -1.09 -19.15 1.46
CA ILE A 22 -1.08 -20.50 0.87
C ILE A 22 -0.77 -20.40 -0.64
N LEU A 23 -1.42 -19.51 -1.34
CA LEU A 23 -1.22 -19.36 -2.79
C LEU A 23 0.23 -18.93 -3.11
N ILE A 24 0.75 -17.87 -2.49
CA ILE A 24 2.08 -17.35 -2.81
C ILE A 24 3.22 -18.27 -2.36
N LEU A 25 3.01 -19.09 -1.33
CA LEU A 25 4.05 -20.01 -0.83
C LEU A 25 4.11 -21.31 -1.63
N PHE A 26 2.97 -21.84 -2.06
CA PHE A 26 2.92 -23.18 -2.66
C PHE A 26 2.62 -23.18 -4.16
N PHE A 27 2.05 -22.08 -4.72
CA PHE A 27 1.68 -21.97 -6.13
C PHE A 27 2.48 -20.86 -6.79
N GLN A 28 3.76 -21.12 -7.04
CA GLN A 28 4.63 -20.16 -7.71
C GLN A 28 4.34 -20.10 -9.22
N GLY A 29 4.60 -18.93 -9.79
CA GLY A 29 4.77 -18.78 -11.21
C GLY A 29 3.50 -18.98 -12.04
N MET A 30 2.36 -18.49 -11.57
CA MET A 30 1.16 -18.40 -12.40
C MET A 30 1.07 -17.02 -13.02
N PRO A 31 1.81 -16.77 -14.03
CA PRO A 31 1.79 -15.48 -14.62
C PRO A 31 1.16 -15.57 -15.97
N TYR A 32 0.13 -14.84 -16.14
CA TYR A 32 -0.24 -14.43 -17.45
C TYR A 32 0.72 -13.39 -18.01
N VAL A 33 1.30 -12.54 -17.17
CA VAL A 33 2.15 -11.43 -17.58
C VAL A 33 3.48 -11.38 -16.85
N CYS A 34 3.54 -11.73 -15.59
CA CYS A 34 4.78 -11.70 -14.83
C CYS A 34 5.47 -13.07 -14.84
N LYS A 35 6.18 -13.40 -15.91
CA LYS A 35 7.16 -14.50 -15.92
C LYS A 35 8.41 -14.15 -15.08
N LYS A 36 8.24 -13.39 -13.98
CA LYS A 36 9.36 -13.12 -13.08
C LYS A 36 9.65 -14.39 -12.30
N GLU A 37 10.71 -15.05 -12.67
CA GLU A 37 11.32 -16.09 -11.88
C GLU A 37 12.13 -15.44 -10.76
N PHE A 38 11.89 -15.86 -9.52
CA PHE A 38 12.70 -15.45 -8.39
C PHE A 38 13.75 -16.53 -8.13
N PHE A 39 14.95 -16.08 -7.77
CA PHE A 39 16.07 -16.97 -7.46
C PHE A 39 15.71 -18.00 -6.38
N LEU A 40 14.93 -17.61 -5.38
CA LEU A 40 14.47 -18.49 -4.31
C LEU A 40 12.93 -18.60 -4.32
N PRO A 41 12.40 -19.83 -4.19
CA PRO A 41 10.99 -20.05 -3.94
C PRO A 41 10.48 -19.33 -2.67
N ASN A 42 9.28 -18.77 -2.72
CA ASN A 42 8.68 -18.05 -1.58
C ASN A 42 8.58 -18.92 -0.32
N ILE A 43 8.34 -20.22 -0.45
CA ILE A 43 8.33 -21.16 0.70
C ILE A 43 9.70 -21.25 1.35
N VAL A 44 10.78 -21.23 0.55
CA VAL A 44 12.16 -21.24 1.05
C VAL A 44 12.45 -19.92 1.78
N ILE A 45 12.10 -18.79 1.17
CA ILE A 45 12.23 -17.47 1.80
C ILE A 45 11.48 -17.42 3.13
N ALA A 46 10.22 -17.84 3.15
CA ALA A 46 9.40 -17.88 4.36
C ALA A 46 10.03 -18.77 5.45
N THR A 47 10.55 -19.94 5.05
CA THR A 47 11.23 -20.87 5.98
C THR A 47 12.46 -20.23 6.59
N TYR A 48 13.31 -19.57 5.80
CA TYR A 48 14.48 -18.84 6.31
C TYR A 48 14.09 -17.70 7.25
N ILE A 49 13.08 -16.90 6.91
CA ILE A 49 12.58 -15.82 7.78
C ILE A 49 12.13 -16.39 9.14
N LEU A 50 11.30 -17.43 9.12
CA LEU A 50 10.80 -18.06 10.35
C LEU A 50 11.91 -18.70 11.17
N LEU A 51 12.90 -19.30 10.52
CA LEU A 51 14.07 -19.90 11.16
C LEU A 51 14.93 -18.82 11.84
N VAL A 52 15.27 -17.74 11.13
CA VAL A 52 16.06 -16.61 11.68
C VAL A 52 15.34 -15.97 12.87
N VAL A 53 14.04 -15.71 12.73
CA VAL A 53 13.23 -15.16 13.82
C VAL A 53 13.13 -16.14 14.98
N GLY A 54 12.97 -17.43 14.71
CA GLY A 54 12.95 -18.50 15.72
C GLY A 54 14.28 -18.63 16.48
N ILE A 55 15.40 -18.56 15.77
CA ILE A 55 16.75 -18.58 16.39
C ILE A 55 16.97 -17.33 17.24
N ALA A 56 16.73 -16.14 16.70
CA ALA A 56 16.84 -14.87 17.44
C ALA A 56 16.01 -14.92 18.72
N PHE A 57 14.87 -15.52 18.63
CA PHE A 57 13.94 -15.75 19.72
C PHE A 57 14.50 -16.73 20.77
N LEU A 58 15.03 -17.88 20.33
CA LEU A 58 15.65 -18.87 21.22
C LEU A 58 16.86 -18.27 21.96
N VAL A 59 17.72 -17.57 21.24
CA VAL A 59 18.88 -16.85 21.81
C VAL A 59 18.43 -15.84 22.87
N CYS A 60 17.44 -15.00 22.56
CA CYS A 60 16.87 -14.04 23.50
C CYS A 60 16.31 -14.74 24.75
N ARG A 61 15.63 -15.87 24.59
CA ARG A 61 15.09 -16.66 25.71
C ARG A 61 16.18 -17.30 26.56
N LEU A 62 17.24 -17.84 25.96
CA LEU A 62 18.37 -18.42 26.69
C LEU A 62 19.13 -17.33 27.45
N TRP A 63 19.37 -16.19 26.82
CA TRP A 63 19.98 -15.01 27.44
C TRP A 63 19.20 -14.54 28.69
N MET A 64 17.89 -14.46 28.61
CA MET A 64 17.05 -14.13 29.76
C MET A 64 17.07 -15.22 30.85
N ARG A 65 17.23 -16.49 30.47
CA ARG A 65 17.31 -17.60 31.44
C ARG A 65 18.64 -17.63 32.22
N SER A 66 19.75 -17.16 31.61
CA SER A 66 21.05 -17.06 32.25
C SER A 66 21.17 -15.88 33.24
N GLY A 67 20.05 -15.25 33.59
CA GLY A 67 20.04 -14.18 34.59
C GLY A 67 20.26 -12.78 34.03
N HIS A 68 20.63 -12.67 32.75
CA HIS A 68 20.81 -11.38 32.10
C HIS A 68 19.44 -10.75 31.81
N MET A 69 19.18 -9.60 32.40
CA MET A 69 18.05 -8.78 32.01
C MET A 69 18.33 -8.21 30.62
N LEU A 70 17.37 -8.34 29.69
CA LEU A 70 17.41 -7.44 28.53
C LEU A 70 17.33 -6.04 29.07
N GLY A 71 18.48 -5.37 29.12
CA GLY A 71 18.59 -4.01 29.61
C GLY A 71 17.55 -3.13 28.89
N LYS A 72 17.08 -2.09 29.56
CA LYS A 72 16.37 -0.99 28.88
C LYS A 72 17.24 -0.62 27.68
N SER A 73 16.65 -0.54 26.48
CA SER A 73 17.38 -0.15 25.27
C SER A 73 18.30 1.04 25.64
N ALA A 74 19.61 0.87 25.47
CA ALA A 74 20.57 1.94 25.70
C ALA A 74 20.35 3.12 24.74
N ILE A 75 19.60 2.86 23.65
CA ILE A 75 19.27 3.85 22.61
C ILE A 75 17.99 4.58 23.02
N SER A 76 18.08 5.90 23.16
CA SER A 76 16.92 6.73 23.51
C SER A 76 15.92 6.81 22.33
N ASP A 77 14.63 6.97 22.63
CA ASP A 77 13.56 7.15 21.63
C ASP A 77 13.85 8.30 20.67
N ARG A 78 14.50 9.38 21.17
CA ARG A 78 14.89 10.54 20.35
C ARG A 78 15.92 10.19 19.25
N VAL A 79 16.76 9.18 19.48
CA VAL A 79 17.71 8.72 18.45
C VAL A 79 16.98 8.06 17.31
N PHE A 80 15.98 7.21 17.60
CA PHE A 80 15.13 6.60 16.56
C PHE A 80 14.34 7.66 15.79
N ASP A 81 13.75 8.65 16.47
CA ASP A 81 13.00 9.74 15.83
C ASP A 81 13.89 10.56 14.88
N ARG A 82 15.11 10.91 15.31
CA ARG A 82 16.08 11.64 14.49
C ARG A 82 16.59 10.79 13.32
N ALA A 83 16.94 9.54 13.59
CA ALA A 83 17.41 8.62 12.54
C ALA A 83 16.35 8.41 11.44
N ALA A 84 15.08 8.21 11.81
CA ALA A 84 14.01 8.08 10.85
C ALA A 84 13.82 9.35 10.01
N ALA A 85 13.90 10.55 10.62
CA ALA A 85 13.81 11.81 9.89
C ALA A 85 15.01 12.01 8.95
N CYS A 86 16.23 11.75 9.42
CA CYS A 86 17.44 11.85 8.59
C CYS A 86 17.39 10.86 7.41
N ILE A 87 17.00 9.60 7.65
CA ILE A 87 16.90 8.60 6.59
C ILE A 87 15.85 9.01 5.56
N ALA A 88 14.69 9.55 5.97
CA ALA A 88 13.67 10.01 5.03
C ALA A 88 14.14 11.18 4.16
N LEU A 89 14.90 12.13 4.73
CA LEU A 89 15.50 13.23 3.96
C LEU A 89 16.62 12.75 3.02
N CYS A 90 17.47 11.83 3.50
CA CYS A 90 18.48 11.21 2.65
C CYS A 90 17.85 10.40 1.53
N LEU A 91 16.77 9.64 1.82
CA LEU A 91 16.02 8.89 0.85
C LEU A 91 15.52 9.80 -0.28
N LEU A 92 14.87 10.91 0.04
CA LEU A 92 14.40 11.89 -0.95
C LEU A 92 15.52 12.35 -1.88
N ALA A 93 16.69 12.69 -1.31
CA ALA A 93 17.85 13.13 -2.12
C ALA A 93 18.40 12.00 -3.01
N VAL A 94 18.45 10.77 -2.47
CA VAL A 94 18.91 9.57 -3.18
C VAL A 94 17.93 9.21 -4.31
N ASP A 95 16.61 9.24 -4.04
CA ASP A 95 15.57 8.93 -5.03
C ASP A 95 15.62 9.90 -6.22
N ILE A 96 15.76 11.22 -5.95
CA ILE A 96 15.93 12.22 -7.00
C ILE A 96 17.21 11.97 -7.80
N TYR A 97 18.32 11.66 -7.12
CA TYR A 97 19.60 11.38 -7.77
C TYR A 97 19.55 10.13 -8.63
N ILE A 98 18.97 9.04 -8.13
CA ILE A 98 18.80 7.79 -8.88
C ILE A 98 17.91 8.07 -10.09
N SER A 99 16.72 8.65 -9.90
CA SER A 99 15.77 8.93 -10.97
C SER A 99 16.38 9.77 -12.09
N TYR A 100 17.20 10.76 -11.76
CA TYR A 100 17.90 11.58 -12.74
C TYR A 100 18.90 10.76 -13.59
N ASN A 101 19.62 9.81 -12.98
CA ASN A 101 20.64 9.02 -13.67
C ASN A 101 20.06 7.83 -14.46
N ILE A 102 18.84 7.35 -14.13
CA ILE A 102 18.20 6.22 -14.82
C ILE A 102 16.97 6.65 -15.62
N LEU A 103 16.83 7.92 -15.93
CA LEU A 103 15.65 8.49 -16.55
C LEU A 103 15.31 7.82 -17.87
N PHE A 104 14.03 7.51 -18.05
CA PHE A 104 13.46 6.99 -19.28
C PHE A 104 12.02 7.49 -19.46
N ILE A 105 11.52 7.44 -20.69
CA ILE A 105 10.12 7.72 -21.02
C ILE A 105 9.46 6.41 -21.44
N ASN A 106 8.26 6.17 -20.91
CA ASN A 106 7.38 5.08 -21.30
C ASN A 106 6.25 5.57 -22.20
N ARG A 107 5.52 4.64 -22.85
CA ARG A 107 4.37 4.96 -23.74
C ARG A 107 3.03 4.42 -23.24
N TRP A 108 2.97 3.88 -22.03
CA TRP A 108 1.68 3.57 -21.43
C TRP A 108 1.12 4.80 -20.69
N ASP A 109 0.11 4.65 -19.83
CA ASP A 109 -0.62 5.78 -19.22
C ASP A 109 0.24 6.94 -18.67
N PRO A 110 1.32 6.72 -17.88
CA PRO A 110 2.13 7.85 -17.38
C PRO A 110 2.82 8.62 -18.51
N GLY A 111 3.24 7.93 -19.58
CA GLY A 111 3.77 8.61 -20.76
C GLY A 111 2.71 9.45 -21.46
N ALA A 112 1.48 8.94 -21.58
CA ALA A 112 0.36 9.68 -22.17
C ALA A 112 0.00 10.91 -21.34
N THR A 113 -0.10 10.80 -20.00
CA THR A 113 -0.41 11.95 -19.14
C THR A 113 0.68 13.01 -19.21
N TRP A 114 1.95 12.61 -19.22
CA TRP A 114 3.07 13.53 -19.35
C TRP A 114 3.08 14.26 -20.71
N GLU A 115 2.85 13.53 -21.81
CA GLU A 115 2.79 14.10 -23.16
C GLU A 115 1.63 15.11 -23.29
N ILE A 116 0.45 14.80 -22.78
CA ILE A 116 -0.69 15.73 -22.74
C ILE A 116 -0.36 16.97 -21.88
N ALA A 117 0.35 16.78 -20.76
CA ALA A 117 0.77 17.91 -19.92
C ALA A 117 1.75 18.84 -20.67
N LEU A 118 2.66 18.29 -21.48
CA LEU A 118 3.55 19.07 -22.34
C LEU A 118 2.78 19.88 -23.38
N PHE A 119 1.81 19.28 -24.10
CA PHE A 119 0.96 20.01 -25.04
C PHE A 119 0.20 21.16 -24.35
N ARG A 120 -0.25 20.95 -23.11
CA ARG A 120 -0.96 21.99 -22.32
C ARG A 120 -0.05 23.14 -21.91
N VAL A 121 1.23 22.90 -21.68
CA VAL A 121 2.20 23.94 -21.33
C VAL A 121 2.64 24.69 -22.58
N ASN A 122 2.86 23.99 -23.67
CA ASN A 122 3.31 24.53 -24.96
C ASN A 122 2.09 24.81 -25.85
N ARG A 123 1.34 25.87 -25.53
CA ARG A 123 0.05 26.23 -26.17
C ARG A 123 0.10 26.33 -27.70
N ASP A 124 1.26 26.62 -28.26
CA ASP A 124 1.46 26.80 -29.71
C ASP A 124 1.36 25.46 -30.50
N TRP A 125 1.41 24.32 -29.81
CA TRP A 125 1.35 23.00 -30.45
C TRP A 125 -0.08 22.52 -30.71
N GLY A 126 -1.10 23.16 -30.11
CA GLY A 126 -2.46 22.65 -30.07
C GLY A 126 -2.58 21.36 -29.25
N LEU A 127 -3.81 20.87 -29.07
CA LEU A 127 -4.06 19.56 -28.45
C LEU A 127 -4.40 18.56 -29.56
N PRO A 128 -3.59 17.49 -29.78
CA PRO A 128 -3.94 16.44 -30.73
C PRO A 128 -5.28 15.79 -30.37
N GLU A 129 -6.04 15.36 -31.38
CA GLU A 129 -7.37 14.76 -31.19
C GLU A 129 -7.37 13.58 -30.22
N TRP A 130 -6.33 12.73 -30.26
CA TRP A 130 -6.19 11.59 -29.38
C TRP A 130 -6.18 11.97 -27.88
N THR A 131 -5.74 13.18 -27.54
CA THR A 131 -5.68 13.65 -26.14
C THR A 131 -7.07 13.81 -25.55
N ASN A 132 -8.01 14.39 -26.31
CA ASN A 132 -9.40 14.54 -25.89
C ASN A 132 -10.09 13.18 -25.75
N ILE A 133 -9.80 12.25 -26.66
CA ILE A 133 -10.30 10.88 -26.60
C ILE A 133 -9.77 10.17 -25.34
N TYR A 134 -8.47 10.24 -25.07
CA TYR A 134 -7.86 9.60 -23.89
C TYR A 134 -8.44 10.15 -22.58
N ILE A 135 -8.46 11.49 -22.43
CA ILE A 135 -8.95 12.14 -21.21
C ILE A 135 -10.45 11.83 -20.97
N SER A 136 -11.26 11.77 -22.03
CA SER A 136 -12.68 11.43 -21.94
C SER A 136 -12.90 9.98 -21.53
N ARG A 137 -12.07 9.05 -22.00
CA ARG A 137 -12.14 7.63 -21.64
C ARG A 137 -11.68 7.37 -20.20
N TYR A 138 -10.61 8.03 -19.76
CA TYR A 138 -9.94 7.82 -18.48
C TYR A 138 -9.98 9.08 -17.57
N PRO A 139 -11.16 9.56 -17.17
CA PRO A 139 -11.29 10.77 -16.37
C PRO A 139 -10.70 10.64 -14.95
N ASN A 140 -10.36 9.42 -14.52
CA ASN A 140 -9.61 9.18 -13.29
C ASN A 140 -8.17 9.75 -13.33
N ASN A 141 -7.62 10.03 -14.52
CA ASN A 141 -6.29 10.61 -14.68
C ASN A 141 -6.30 12.15 -14.75
N LEU A 142 -7.48 12.78 -14.68
CA LEU A 142 -7.61 14.23 -14.82
C LEU A 142 -6.82 15.03 -13.76
N LEU A 143 -6.91 14.64 -12.48
CA LEU A 143 -6.18 15.34 -11.42
C LEU A 143 -4.67 15.13 -11.54
N LEU A 144 -4.23 13.92 -11.90
CA LEU A 144 -2.82 13.61 -12.15
C LEU A 144 -2.27 14.52 -13.25
N LEU A 145 -2.99 14.62 -14.38
CA LEU A 145 -2.61 15.47 -15.50
C LEU A 145 -2.54 16.97 -15.13
N LEU A 146 -3.42 17.44 -14.22
CA LEU A 146 -3.35 18.81 -13.69
C LEU A 146 -2.08 19.01 -12.85
N LEU A 147 -1.70 18.01 -12.04
CA LEU A 147 -0.47 18.06 -11.24
C LEU A 147 0.78 18.05 -12.14
N ASP A 148 0.83 17.16 -13.15
CA ASP A 148 1.91 17.14 -14.14
C ASP A 148 2.05 18.49 -14.84
N THR A 149 0.93 19.07 -15.28
CA THR A 149 0.91 20.41 -15.91
C THR A 149 1.43 21.49 -14.96
N ALA A 150 1.06 21.43 -13.67
CA ALA A 150 1.53 22.40 -12.67
C ALA A 150 3.04 22.27 -12.42
N CYS A 151 3.55 21.04 -12.30
CA CYS A 151 4.99 20.77 -12.14
C CYS A 151 5.79 21.28 -13.36
N LEU A 152 5.31 21.03 -14.57
CA LEU A 152 5.95 21.50 -15.79
C LEU A 152 5.95 23.03 -15.89
N LYS A 153 4.84 23.71 -15.54
CA LYS A 153 4.78 25.18 -15.50
C LYS A 153 5.77 25.75 -14.47
N LEU A 154 5.84 25.14 -13.30
CA LEU A 154 6.79 25.54 -12.26
C LEU A 154 8.22 25.37 -12.76
N ASN A 155 8.54 24.21 -13.37
CA ASN A 155 9.84 23.97 -13.97
C ASN A 155 10.18 25.01 -15.06
N GLY A 156 9.24 25.34 -15.93
CA GLY A 156 9.42 26.38 -16.96
C GLY A 156 9.70 27.77 -16.36
N ALA A 157 9.08 28.11 -15.22
CA ALA A 157 9.33 29.37 -14.53
C ALA A 157 10.70 29.41 -13.83
N VAL A 158 11.21 28.27 -13.36
CA VAL A 158 12.50 28.18 -12.65
C VAL A 158 13.66 27.86 -13.61
N GLY A 159 13.39 27.15 -14.72
CA GLY A 159 14.37 26.84 -15.76
C GLY A 159 15.42 25.77 -15.37
N VAL A 160 15.07 24.85 -14.43
CA VAL A 160 16.03 23.85 -13.93
C VAL A 160 16.24 22.70 -14.91
N PHE A 161 15.15 22.13 -15.44
CA PHE A 161 15.21 21.00 -16.36
C PHE A 161 14.75 21.39 -17.76
N THR A 162 15.49 20.99 -18.79
CA THR A 162 15.20 21.31 -20.19
C THR A 162 14.99 20.02 -21.01
N GLY A 163 14.28 20.15 -22.14
CA GLY A 163 14.00 19.02 -23.03
C GLY A 163 13.27 17.90 -22.31
N ASP A 164 13.67 16.67 -22.57
CA ASP A 164 13.06 15.48 -21.99
C ASP A 164 13.28 15.37 -20.47
N TYR A 165 14.32 16.01 -19.93
CA TYR A 165 14.55 16.08 -18.49
C TYR A 165 13.50 16.91 -17.75
N ALA A 166 12.64 17.68 -18.42
CA ALA A 166 11.52 18.40 -17.80
C ALA A 166 10.59 17.47 -17.01
N VAL A 167 10.51 16.16 -17.36
CA VAL A 167 9.75 15.15 -16.62
C VAL A 167 10.25 14.98 -15.18
N MET A 168 11.52 15.32 -14.89
CA MET A 168 12.04 15.30 -13.52
C MET A 168 11.23 16.17 -12.56
N SER A 169 10.56 17.22 -13.04
CA SER A 169 9.71 18.06 -12.21
C SER A 169 8.51 17.28 -11.62
N THR A 170 7.95 16.33 -12.36
CA THR A 170 6.87 15.45 -11.87
C THR A 170 7.43 14.30 -11.02
N ILE A 171 8.58 13.75 -11.42
CA ILE A 171 9.27 12.69 -10.65
C ILE A 171 9.70 13.18 -9.26
N ILE A 172 10.15 14.43 -9.13
CA ILE A 172 10.47 15.01 -7.81
C ILE A 172 9.22 15.05 -6.91
N LEU A 173 8.05 15.38 -7.45
CA LEU A 173 6.80 15.34 -6.68
C LEU A 173 6.53 13.90 -6.19
N ASP A 174 6.77 12.92 -7.03
CA ASP A 174 6.60 11.50 -6.69
C ASP A 174 7.58 11.07 -5.60
N CYS A 175 8.88 11.41 -5.72
CA CYS A 175 9.89 11.17 -4.70
C CYS A 175 9.51 11.80 -3.34
N ILE A 176 8.96 13.03 -3.34
CA ILE A 176 8.46 13.70 -2.13
C ILE A 176 7.31 12.91 -1.49
N THR A 177 6.35 12.43 -2.29
CA THR A 177 5.21 11.67 -1.76
C THR A 177 5.62 10.32 -1.22
N ILE A 178 6.52 9.60 -1.89
CA ILE A 178 7.03 8.29 -1.46
C ILE A 178 7.85 8.45 -0.16
N SER A 179 8.84 9.34 -0.13
CA SER A 179 9.66 9.57 1.07
C SER A 179 8.81 10.07 2.24
N GLY A 180 7.82 10.94 1.95
CA GLY A 180 6.83 11.40 2.92
C GLY A 180 5.97 10.28 3.48
N ALA A 181 5.50 9.36 2.62
CA ALA A 181 4.72 8.19 3.03
C ALA A 181 5.56 7.24 3.91
N CYS A 182 6.82 6.99 3.55
CA CYS A 182 7.74 6.19 4.37
C CYS A 182 7.90 6.78 5.78
N PHE A 183 8.18 8.09 5.88
CA PHE A 183 8.28 8.75 7.18
C PHE A 183 6.97 8.74 7.96
N LEU A 184 5.84 8.88 7.27
CA LEU A 184 4.52 8.85 7.88
C LEU A 184 4.20 7.47 8.46
N VAL A 185 4.63 6.37 7.84
CA VAL A 185 4.55 5.02 8.44
C VAL A 185 5.26 4.97 9.78
N TYR A 186 6.47 5.54 9.89
CA TYR A 186 7.15 5.65 11.17
C TYR A 186 6.30 6.38 12.20
N LYS A 187 5.73 7.54 11.83
CA LYS A 187 4.87 8.35 12.72
C LYS A 187 3.63 7.59 13.16
N VAL A 188 2.97 6.87 12.24
CA VAL A 188 1.82 6.00 12.57
C VAL A 188 2.24 4.91 13.55
N LEU A 189 3.32 4.20 13.26
CA LEU A 189 3.82 3.12 14.10
C LEU A 189 4.16 3.59 15.51
N THR A 190 4.70 4.82 15.67
CA THR A 190 4.99 5.37 17.00
C THR A 190 3.76 5.64 17.86
N LEU A 191 2.55 5.61 17.29
CA LEU A 191 1.29 5.68 18.05
C LEU A 191 0.91 4.32 18.67
N HIS A 192 1.39 3.22 18.09
CA HIS A 192 0.93 1.87 18.42
C HIS A 192 2.00 0.97 19.06
N VAL A 193 3.28 1.17 18.70
CA VAL A 193 4.40 0.30 19.10
C VAL A 193 5.59 1.10 19.65
N LYS A 194 6.53 0.42 20.33
CA LYS A 194 7.76 1.05 20.80
C LYS A 194 8.61 1.51 19.62
N ARG A 195 9.36 2.63 19.78
CA ARG A 195 10.19 3.26 18.74
C ARG A 195 11.09 2.29 17.97
N LYS A 196 11.72 1.34 18.65
CA LYS A 196 12.59 0.33 18.01
C LYS A 196 11.85 -0.56 16.99
N TYR A 197 10.60 -0.93 17.28
CA TYR A 197 9.78 -1.70 16.33
C TYR A 197 9.24 -0.82 15.22
N ALA A 198 8.82 0.41 15.59
CA ALA A 198 8.42 1.42 14.60
C ALA A 198 9.55 1.69 13.59
N PHE A 199 10.79 1.75 14.05
CA PHE A 199 11.95 1.92 13.17
C PHE A 199 12.17 0.70 12.24
N GLY A 200 11.99 -0.52 12.73
CA GLY A 200 12.04 -1.73 11.88
C GLY A 200 10.97 -1.72 10.78
N GLY A 201 9.72 -1.36 11.11
CA GLY A 201 8.65 -1.23 10.12
C GLY A 201 8.88 -0.09 9.12
N PHE A 202 9.49 1.02 9.58
CA PHE A 202 9.95 2.10 8.71
C PHE A 202 11.00 1.62 7.70
N LEU A 203 12.00 0.85 8.14
CA LEU A 203 13.00 0.30 7.22
C LEU A 203 12.38 -0.67 6.20
N ALA A 204 11.37 -1.44 6.57
CA ALA A 204 10.68 -2.32 5.64
C ALA A 204 9.98 -1.52 4.52
N VAL A 205 9.28 -0.41 4.85
CA VAL A 205 8.65 0.43 3.82
C VAL A 205 9.68 1.21 3.01
N VAL A 206 10.82 1.61 3.59
CA VAL A 206 11.93 2.22 2.84
C VAL A 206 12.45 1.26 1.76
N VAL A 207 12.61 -0.03 2.09
CA VAL A 207 13.06 -1.03 1.10
C VAL A 207 12.01 -1.26 0.02
N LEU A 208 10.73 -1.46 0.40
CA LEU A 208 9.69 -1.84 -0.56
C LEU A 208 9.12 -0.70 -1.39
N CYS A 209 9.17 0.53 -0.87
CA CYS A 209 8.58 1.69 -1.53
C CYS A 209 9.62 2.79 -1.79
N GLY A 210 10.45 3.09 -0.79
CA GLY A 210 11.43 4.16 -0.89
C GLY A 210 12.50 3.87 -1.93
N LEU A 211 13.13 2.70 -1.87
CA LEU A 211 14.17 2.31 -2.83
C LEU A 211 13.60 1.56 -4.05
N SER A 212 12.28 1.47 -4.17
CA SER A 212 11.65 0.86 -5.34
C SER A 212 11.82 1.74 -6.57
N PRO A 213 12.19 1.18 -7.73
CA PRO A 213 12.32 1.95 -8.96
C PRO A 213 11.00 2.59 -9.43
N TRP A 214 9.86 2.25 -8.85
CA TRP A 214 8.58 2.95 -9.10
C TRP A 214 8.66 4.46 -8.81
N MET A 215 9.63 4.93 -8.02
CA MET A 215 9.91 6.36 -7.80
C MET A 215 10.25 7.13 -9.08
N THR A 216 10.64 6.44 -10.16
CA THR A 216 10.99 7.06 -11.45
C THR A 216 9.79 7.30 -12.36
N ILE A 217 8.60 6.86 -11.96
CA ILE A 217 7.38 6.96 -12.74
C ILE A 217 6.31 7.68 -11.92
N CYS A 218 6.16 8.98 -12.13
CA CYS A 218 5.07 9.74 -11.52
C CYS A 218 3.72 9.29 -12.08
N TYR A 219 3.07 8.41 -11.36
CA TYR A 219 1.76 7.89 -11.76
C TYR A 219 0.85 7.68 -10.54
N SER A 220 -0.40 7.31 -10.80
CA SER A 220 -1.42 7.19 -9.77
C SER A 220 -1.08 6.19 -8.65
N ASP A 221 -0.25 5.18 -8.91
CA ASP A 221 0.15 4.17 -7.93
C ASP A 221 1.18 4.71 -6.95
N SER A 222 2.23 5.35 -7.44
CA SER A 222 3.32 5.92 -6.66
C SER A 222 2.91 7.24 -5.99
N LEU A 223 2.32 8.17 -6.73
CA LEU A 223 1.81 9.42 -6.18
C LEU A 223 0.68 9.19 -5.16
N GLY A 224 -0.13 8.15 -5.38
CA GLY A 224 -1.25 7.79 -4.50
C GLY A 224 -0.84 7.27 -3.12
N ILE A 225 0.39 6.77 -2.96
CA ILE A 225 0.85 6.02 -1.76
C ILE A 225 0.68 6.77 -0.44
N LEU A 226 0.77 8.10 -0.48
CA LEU A 226 0.66 8.95 0.71
C LEU A 226 -0.78 9.00 1.27
N PHE A 227 -1.80 8.97 0.40
CA PHE A 227 -3.17 9.28 0.79
C PHE A 227 -3.80 8.31 1.78
N PRO A 228 -3.77 6.98 1.60
CA PRO A 228 -4.35 6.04 2.58
C PRO A 228 -3.71 6.16 3.97
N VAL A 229 -2.38 6.26 4.03
CA VAL A 229 -1.66 6.34 5.31
C VAL A 229 -1.89 7.70 5.99
N LEU A 230 -1.92 8.79 5.22
CA LEU A 230 -2.19 10.13 5.76
C LEU A 230 -3.63 10.24 6.26
N THR A 231 -4.59 9.67 5.52
CA THR A 231 -5.99 9.58 5.96
C THR A 231 -6.11 8.84 7.29
N TYR A 232 -5.47 7.67 7.38
CA TYR A 232 -5.44 6.89 8.62
C TYR A 232 -4.79 7.65 9.77
N TYR A 233 -3.61 8.25 9.55
CA TYR A 233 -2.90 9.03 10.56
C TYR A 233 -3.72 10.20 11.09
N LEU A 234 -4.27 11.01 10.19
CA LEU A 234 -5.08 12.18 10.56
C LEU A 234 -6.35 11.78 11.32
N TYR A 235 -6.93 10.63 10.98
CA TYR A 235 -8.13 10.13 11.62
C TYR A 235 -7.87 9.59 13.03
N THR A 236 -6.75 8.89 13.24
CA THR A 236 -6.45 8.15 14.49
C THR A 236 -5.56 8.92 15.46
N LYS A 237 -4.74 9.88 14.97
CA LYS A 237 -3.79 10.59 15.83
C LYS A 237 -4.46 11.22 17.05
N PRO A 238 -3.82 11.18 18.22
CA PRO A 238 -4.29 11.88 19.41
C PRO A 238 -4.40 13.39 19.19
N ALA A 239 -5.42 14.01 19.73
CA ALA A 239 -5.62 15.44 19.68
C ALA A 239 -5.88 15.98 21.10
N GLY A 240 -5.32 17.16 21.40
CA GLY A 240 -5.38 17.76 22.74
C GLY A 240 -6.80 18.17 23.17
N ASN A 241 -7.75 18.31 22.24
CA ASN A 241 -9.15 18.57 22.52
C ASN A 241 -10.09 18.11 21.40
N THR A 242 -11.39 18.09 21.70
CA THR A 242 -12.44 17.60 20.78
C THR A 242 -12.47 18.38 19.45
N ARG A 243 -12.31 19.71 19.46
CA ARG A 243 -12.31 20.53 18.23
C ARG A 243 -11.16 20.15 17.30
N ARG A 244 -9.94 19.99 17.84
CA ARG A 244 -8.76 19.58 17.06
C ARG A 244 -8.93 18.17 16.50
N LYS A 245 -9.55 17.25 17.26
CA LYS A 245 -9.85 15.92 16.79
C LYS A 245 -10.80 15.94 15.59
N TRP A 246 -11.91 16.68 15.70
CA TRP A 246 -12.84 16.84 14.60
C TRP A 246 -12.20 17.49 13.37
N ALA A 247 -11.44 18.57 13.56
CA ALA A 247 -10.71 19.21 12.46
C ALA A 247 -9.77 18.25 11.75
N SER A 248 -9.02 17.44 12.51
CA SER A 248 -8.13 16.40 11.94
C SER A 248 -8.89 15.34 11.16
N GLN A 249 -10.06 14.90 11.63
CA GLN A 249 -10.89 13.91 10.96
C GLN A 249 -11.56 14.46 9.70
N ILE A 250 -12.02 15.71 9.72
CA ILE A 250 -12.53 16.40 8.52
C ILE A 250 -11.42 16.49 7.48
N PHE A 251 -10.21 16.87 7.90
CA PHE A 251 -9.07 16.94 7.00
C PHE A 251 -8.68 15.56 6.44
N ALA A 252 -8.81 14.48 7.23
CA ALA A 252 -8.63 13.12 6.75
C ALA A 252 -9.61 12.76 5.62
N VAL A 253 -10.88 13.15 5.73
CA VAL A 253 -11.88 12.92 4.66
C VAL A 253 -11.52 13.72 3.40
N ILE A 254 -11.14 14.98 3.54
CA ILE A 254 -10.74 15.84 2.41
C ILE A 254 -9.54 15.22 1.68
N ILE A 255 -8.50 14.83 2.40
CA ILE A 255 -7.30 14.18 1.86
C ILE A 255 -7.65 12.87 1.13
N CYS A 256 -8.52 12.04 1.72
CA CYS A 256 -8.97 10.82 1.09
C CYS A 256 -9.72 11.08 -0.22
N CYS A 257 -10.60 12.09 -0.25
CA CYS A 257 -11.35 12.47 -1.44
C CYS A 257 -10.44 13.02 -2.55
N ILE A 258 -9.42 13.80 -2.21
CA ILE A 258 -8.39 14.21 -3.17
C ILE A 258 -7.65 12.98 -3.71
N GLY A 259 -7.22 12.08 -2.82
CA GLY A 259 -6.59 10.82 -3.19
C GLY A 259 -7.44 9.95 -4.12
N TYR A 260 -8.76 9.95 -3.96
CA TYR A 260 -9.69 9.25 -4.87
C TYR A 260 -9.55 9.71 -6.33
N PHE A 261 -9.31 11.00 -6.58
CA PHE A 261 -9.10 11.54 -7.93
C PHE A 261 -7.68 11.31 -8.47
N ILE A 262 -6.74 10.88 -7.61
CA ILE A 262 -5.44 10.35 -8.05
C ILE A 262 -5.61 8.86 -8.38
N LYS A 263 -6.18 8.09 -7.42
CA LYS A 263 -6.48 6.67 -7.58
C LYS A 263 -7.70 6.26 -6.76
N PRO A 264 -8.75 5.73 -7.39
CA PRO A 264 -10.00 5.39 -6.70
C PRO A 264 -9.82 4.48 -5.47
N GLN A 265 -8.82 3.60 -5.46
CA GLN A 265 -8.53 2.72 -4.33
C GLN A 265 -8.16 3.47 -3.04
N CYS A 266 -7.79 4.75 -3.09
CA CYS A 266 -7.60 5.56 -1.88
C CYS A 266 -8.85 5.62 -1.00
N ALA A 267 -10.06 5.58 -1.61
CA ALA A 267 -11.32 5.61 -0.88
C ALA A 267 -11.54 4.39 0.03
N ILE A 268 -10.86 3.28 -0.21
CA ILE A 268 -11.01 2.05 0.59
C ILE A 268 -10.64 2.32 2.06
N MET A 269 -9.68 3.19 2.33
CA MET A 269 -9.34 3.59 3.70
C MET A 269 -10.50 4.31 4.38
N LEU A 270 -11.18 5.22 3.68
CA LEU A 270 -12.35 5.92 4.23
C LEU A 270 -13.54 4.98 4.43
N ILE A 271 -13.75 4.04 3.51
CA ILE A 271 -14.79 3.00 3.65
C ILE A 271 -14.52 2.17 4.92
N ALA A 272 -13.27 1.76 5.15
CA ALA A 272 -12.88 1.03 6.37
C ALA A 272 -13.12 1.86 7.65
N ILE A 273 -12.86 3.17 7.61
CA ILE A 273 -13.17 4.10 8.71
C ILE A 273 -14.67 4.16 8.97
N VAL A 274 -15.48 4.40 7.93
CA VAL A 274 -16.95 4.50 8.05
C VAL A 274 -17.55 3.20 8.58
N MET A 275 -17.10 2.05 8.09
CA MET A 275 -17.53 0.75 8.59
C MET A 275 -17.17 0.55 10.07
N THR A 276 -15.98 0.95 10.48
CA THR A 276 -15.54 0.85 11.87
C THR A 276 -16.38 1.76 12.79
N GLU A 277 -16.70 2.98 12.34
CA GLU A 277 -17.61 3.87 13.09
C GLU A 277 -19.02 3.30 13.19
N PHE A 278 -19.51 2.63 12.15
CA PHE A 278 -20.77 1.89 12.23
C PHE A 278 -20.71 0.74 13.26
N PHE A 279 -19.58 0.02 13.35
CA PHE A 279 -19.40 -1.01 14.38
C PHE A 279 -19.40 -0.41 15.81
N ASN A 280 -18.78 0.77 15.97
CA ASN A 280 -18.79 1.51 17.24
C ASN A 280 -20.21 1.96 17.63
N PHE A 281 -20.99 2.48 16.68
CA PHE A 281 -22.40 2.79 16.90
C PHE A 281 -23.18 1.57 17.39
N CYS A 282 -22.98 0.41 16.78
CA CYS A 282 -23.62 -0.83 17.21
C CYS A 282 -23.22 -1.27 18.65
N LYS A 283 -22.14 -0.73 19.22
CA LYS A 283 -21.69 -0.98 20.59
C LYS A 283 -22.48 -0.14 21.62
N GLU A 284 -22.56 1.16 21.41
CA GLU A 284 -23.02 2.11 22.43
C GLU A 284 -24.45 2.64 22.20
N ARG A 285 -24.99 2.54 20.99
CA ARG A 285 -26.33 2.99 20.56
C ARG A 285 -26.66 4.47 20.92
N LYS A 286 -25.66 5.32 21.11
CA LYS A 286 -25.86 6.76 21.36
C LYS A 286 -26.14 7.49 20.06
N LEU A 287 -27.13 8.40 20.06
CA LEU A 287 -27.59 9.09 18.87
C LEU A 287 -26.46 9.83 18.11
N TYR A 288 -25.54 10.49 18.84
CA TYR A 288 -24.41 11.17 18.22
C TYR A 288 -23.42 10.22 17.53
N GLN A 289 -23.30 8.97 18.01
CA GLN A 289 -22.46 7.96 17.37
C GLN A 289 -23.12 7.37 16.12
N MET A 290 -24.45 7.34 16.08
CA MET A 290 -25.19 7.01 14.86
C MET A 290 -24.99 8.07 13.78
N ALA A 291 -25.00 9.35 14.14
CA ALA A 291 -24.83 10.44 13.19
C ALA A 291 -23.42 10.46 12.54
N ARG A 292 -22.40 9.99 13.25
CA ARG A 292 -21.00 10.11 12.83
C ARG A 292 -20.67 9.43 11.49
N PRO A 293 -20.95 8.15 11.23
CA PRO A 293 -20.70 7.55 9.92
C PRO A 293 -21.48 8.26 8.80
N PHE A 294 -22.71 8.72 9.06
CA PHE A 294 -23.47 9.47 8.06
C PHE A 294 -22.87 10.84 7.77
N LEU A 295 -22.37 11.53 8.79
CA LEU A 295 -21.67 12.82 8.60
C LEU A 295 -20.39 12.66 7.79
N LEU A 296 -19.61 11.59 8.02
CA LEU A 296 -18.41 11.29 7.24
C LEU A 296 -18.75 11.02 5.77
N VAL A 297 -19.82 10.24 5.51
CA VAL A 297 -20.29 9.97 4.14
C VAL A 297 -20.80 11.25 3.48
N ALA A 298 -21.62 12.05 4.16
CA ALA A 298 -22.13 13.32 3.63
C ALA A 298 -20.98 14.28 3.29
N LEU A 299 -20.00 14.41 4.18
CA LEU A 299 -18.80 15.21 3.94
C LEU A 299 -18.02 14.69 2.73
N ALA A 300 -17.85 13.36 2.61
CA ALA A 300 -17.18 12.76 1.47
C ALA A 300 -17.92 13.07 0.16
N CYS A 301 -19.25 12.93 0.12
CA CYS A 301 -20.04 13.29 -1.06
C CYS A 301 -19.85 14.75 -1.47
N VAL A 302 -19.87 15.68 -0.51
CA VAL A 302 -19.61 17.11 -0.77
C VAL A 302 -18.20 17.32 -1.31
N CYS A 303 -17.18 16.74 -0.66
CA CYS A 303 -15.79 16.86 -1.10
C CYS A 303 -15.57 16.28 -2.50
N LEU A 304 -16.13 15.10 -2.79
CA LEU A 304 -16.03 14.48 -4.12
C LEU A 304 -16.70 15.36 -5.18
N SER A 305 -17.90 15.89 -4.91
CA SER A 305 -18.62 16.77 -5.84
C SER A 305 -17.85 18.07 -6.11
N VAL A 306 -17.32 18.70 -5.06
CA VAL A 306 -16.53 19.94 -5.20
C VAL A 306 -15.25 19.66 -5.98
N THR A 307 -14.50 18.61 -5.62
CA THR A 307 -13.25 18.27 -6.32
C THR A 307 -13.51 17.94 -7.79
N SER A 308 -14.54 17.16 -8.08
CA SER A 308 -14.95 16.87 -9.46
C SER A 308 -15.26 18.14 -10.24
N SER A 309 -16.07 19.03 -9.67
CA SER A 309 -16.42 20.31 -10.32
C SER A 309 -15.20 21.19 -10.58
N VAL A 310 -14.29 21.29 -9.61
CA VAL A 310 -13.04 22.07 -9.76
C VAL A 310 -12.18 21.50 -10.88
N VAL A 311 -11.96 20.18 -10.86
CA VAL A 311 -11.14 19.49 -11.86
C VAL A 311 -11.76 19.67 -13.26
N THR A 312 -13.06 19.43 -13.44
CA THR A 312 -13.74 19.57 -14.73
C THR A 312 -13.65 21.00 -15.27
N LYS A 313 -13.92 22.01 -14.43
CA LYS A 313 -13.81 23.43 -14.84
C LYS A 313 -12.41 23.83 -15.29
N GLN A 314 -11.37 23.21 -14.72
CA GLN A 314 -9.99 23.47 -15.18
C GLN A 314 -9.73 22.95 -16.60
N TYR A 315 -10.45 21.91 -17.03
CA TYR A 315 -10.36 21.41 -18.42
C TYR A 315 -11.22 22.25 -19.36
N GLU A 316 -12.44 22.60 -18.96
CA GLU A 316 -13.31 23.49 -19.73
C GLU A 316 -12.65 24.84 -19.99
N SER A 317 -11.95 25.42 -19.00
CA SER A 317 -11.27 26.71 -19.11
C SER A 317 -10.13 26.74 -20.14
N ILE A 318 -9.66 25.59 -20.61
CA ILE A 318 -8.62 25.48 -21.63
C ILE A 318 -9.16 24.92 -22.96
N GLY A 319 -10.48 24.83 -23.11
CA GLY A 319 -11.15 24.40 -24.34
C GLY A 319 -11.15 22.88 -24.54
N VAL A 320 -10.95 22.08 -23.49
CA VAL A 320 -11.10 20.62 -23.57
C VAL A 320 -12.55 20.26 -23.29
N GLU A 321 -13.22 19.72 -24.29
CA GLU A 321 -14.56 19.15 -24.16
C GLU A 321 -14.47 17.68 -23.77
N LEU A 322 -14.88 17.37 -22.53
CA LEU A 322 -14.97 15.99 -22.07
C LEU A 322 -16.23 15.35 -22.63
N ASN A 323 -16.09 14.28 -23.39
CA ASN A 323 -17.23 13.52 -23.89
C ASN A 323 -17.64 12.44 -22.87
N PRO A 324 -18.75 12.63 -22.12
CA PRO A 324 -19.21 11.65 -21.12
C PRO A 324 -19.63 10.32 -21.74
N GLU A 325 -20.01 10.31 -23.04
CA GLU A 325 -20.44 9.08 -23.74
C GLU A 325 -19.28 8.14 -24.02
N THR A 326 -18.03 8.62 -24.05
CA THR A 326 -16.85 7.76 -24.28
C THR A 326 -16.24 7.22 -23.00
N LYS A 327 -16.65 7.69 -21.82
CA LYS A 327 -16.09 7.32 -20.51
C LYS A 327 -16.18 5.82 -20.26
N PHE A 328 -15.06 5.23 -19.82
CA PHE A 328 -15.04 3.90 -19.23
C PHE A 328 -15.50 3.94 -17.77
N GLY A 329 -16.62 3.24 -17.51
CA GLY A 329 -17.18 3.12 -16.18
C GLY A 329 -16.66 1.88 -15.44
N MET A 330 -17.11 1.70 -14.19
CA MET A 330 -16.75 0.53 -13.38
C MET A 330 -17.11 -0.81 -14.05
N THR A 331 -18.15 -0.86 -14.89
CA THR A 331 -18.57 -2.07 -15.60
C THR A 331 -17.55 -2.55 -16.63
N HIS A 332 -16.77 -1.62 -17.24
CA HIS A 332 -15.66 -1.97 -18.12
C HIS A 332 -14.55 -2.70 -17.35
N PHE A 333 -14.10 -2.15 -16.22
CA PHE A 333 -13.08 -2.77 -15.40
C PHE A 333 -13.55 -4.07 -14.71
N LEU A 334 -14.85 -4.19 -14.41
CA LEU A 334 -15.45 -5.44 -13.93
C LEU A 334 -15.42 -6.52 -15.01
N MET A 335 -15.84 -6.19 -16.24
CA MET A 335 -15.82 -7.10 -17.38
C MET A 335 -14.39 -7.58 -17.67
N MET A 336 -13.42 -6.64 -17.72
CA MET A 336 -11.99 -6.95 -17.89
C MET A 336 -11.47 -7.81 -16.75
N GLY A 337 -11.86 -7.52 -15.50
CA GLY A 337 -11.51 -8.30 -14.32
C GLY A 337 -12.02 -9.76 -14.34
N LEU A 338 -13.01 -10.07 -15.17
CA LEU A 338 -13.57 -11.41 -15.39
C LEU A 338 -13.03 -12.07 -16.68
N ASN A 339 -12.08 -11.47 -17.38
CA ASN A 339 -11.44 -12.08 -18.55
C ASN A 339 -10.45 -13.16 -18.11
N GLU A 340 -10.85 -14.45 -18.29
CA GLU A 340 -10.00 -15.59 -17.90
C GLU A 340 -8.76 -15.71 -18.79
N ALA A 341 -8.86 -15.37 -20.07
CA ALA A 341 -7.76 -15.48 -21.04
C ALA A 341 -6.58 -14.58 -20.61
N ASP A 342 -6.87 -13.35 -20.19
CA ASP A 342 -5.88 -12.39 -19.73
C ASP A 342 -5.68 -12.40 -18.20
N GLY A 343 -6.26 -13.37 -17.50
CA GLY A 343 -6.13 -13.50 -16.04
C GLY A 343 -6.75 -12.35 -15.23
N GLY A 344 -7.69 -11.60 -15.82
CA GLY A 344 -8.32 -10.43 -15.21
C GLY A 344 -7.46 -9.16 -15.28
N MET A 345 -6.40 -9.16 -16.08
CA MET A 345 -5.55 -7.98 -16.34
C MET A 345 -6.08 -7.19 -17.56
N TYR A 346 -5.35 -6.12 -17.91
CA TYR A 346 -5.64 -5.34 -19.12
C TYR A 346 -5.76 -6.24 -20.36
N SER A 347 -6.82 -6.02 -21.12
CA SER A 347 -7.10 -6.71 -22.38
C SER A 347 -7.46 -5.69 -23.44
N GLN A 348 -6.69 -5.67 -24.54
CA GLN A 348 -7.00 -4.80 -25.68
C GLN A 348 -8.32 -5.19 -26.33
N GLU A 349 -8.64 -6.49 -26.39
CA GLU A 349 -9.92 -6.99 -26.90
C GLU A 349 -11.10 -6.41 -26.10
N ASP A 350 -10.99 -6.34 -24.77
CA ASP A 350 -12.03 -5.77 -23.91
C ASP A 350 -12.16 -4.25 -24.08
N VAL A 351 -11.04 -3.57 -24.34
CA VAL A 351 -11.05 -2.15 -24.68
C VAL A 351 -11.79 -1.93 -26.00
N ASP A 352 -11.43 -2.69 -27.06
CA ASP A 352 -12.04 -2.58 -28.38
C ASP A 352 -13.53 -2.93 -28.33
N TYR A 353 -13.91 -3.97 -27.57
CA TYR A 353 -15.30 -4.31 -27.33
C TYR A 353 -16.06 -3.14 -26.68
N SER A 354 -15.51 -2.51 -25.64
CA SER A 354 -16.18 -1.38 -25.00
C SER A 354 -16.26 -0.14 -25.89
N ILE A 355 -15.28 0.08 -26.77
CA ILE A 355 -15.28 1.20 -27.73
C ILE A 355 -16.33 1.02 -28.84
N SER A 356 -16.69 -0.20 -29.18
CA SER A 356 -17.65 -0.49 -30.25
C SER A 356 -19.07 0.03 -29.97
N PHE A 357 -19.37 0.45 -28.72
CA PHE A 357 -20.66 1.01 -28.34
C PHE A 357 -20.58 2.56 -28.28
N GLU A 358 -21.48 3.23 -28.96
CA GLU A 358 -21.49 4.68 -29.08
C GLU A 358 -21.87 5.36 -27.76
N THR A 359 -22.90 4.87 -27.07
CA THR A 359 -23.38 5.49 -25.83
C THR A 359 -22.85 4.81 -24.57
N SER A 360 -22.68 5.57 -23.51
CA SER A 360 -22.29 5.08 -22.18
C SER A 360 -23.31 4.08 -21.62
N LYS A 361 -24.59 4.23 -21.95
CA LYS A 361 -25.68 3.33 -21.52
C LYS A 361 -25.59 1.96 -22.19
N GLU A 362 -25.42 1.94 -23.52
CA GLU A 362 -25.25 0.67 -24.29
C GLU A 362 -23.98 -0.05 -23.84
N ARG A 363 -22.86 0.65 -23.74
CA ARG A 363 -21.60 0.11 -23.24
C ARG A 363 -21.75 -0.51 -21.86
N THR A 364 -22.44 0.18 -20.94
CA THR A 364 -22.67 -0.34 -19.57
C THR A 364 -23.48 -1.63 -19.61
N ALA A 365 -24.55 -1.68 -20.39
CA ALA A 365 -25.40 -2.88 -20.54
C ALA A 365 -24.62 -4.06 -21.15
N ALA A 366 -23.89 -3.81 -22.24
CA ALA A 366 -23.07 -4.81 -22.92
C ALA A 366 -21.94 -5.37 -22.02
N ASN A 367 -21.25 -4.50 -21.27
CA ASN A 367 -20.20 -4.92 -20.34
C ASN A 367 -20.77 -5.77 -19.19
N ILE A 368 -21.96 -5.47 -18.69
CA ILE A 368 -22.64 -6.30 -17.67
C ILE A 368 -23.03 -7.66 -18.26
N GLU A 369 -23.62 -7.68 -19.45
CA GLU A 369 -23.99 -8.90 -20.13
C GLU A 369 -22.79 -9.80 -20.39
N LYS A 370 -21.69 -9.25 -20.90
CA LYS A 370 -20.43 -9.97 -21.11
C LYS A 370 -19.84 -10.49 -19.80
N SER A 371 -19.94 -9.71 -18.71
CA SER A 371 -19.52 -10.15 -17.37
C SER A 371 -20.32 -11.35 -16.87
N ILE A 372 -21.65 -11.33 -17.05
CA ILE A 372 -22.52 -12.44 -16.66
C ILE A 372 -22.23 -13.67 -17.53
N GLN A 373 -22.01 -13.49 -18.83
CA GLN A 373 -21.64 -14.57 -19.73
C GLN A 373 -20.34 -15.23 -19.25
N ARG A 374 -19.27 -14.45 -19.00
CA ARG A 374 -17.98 -14.96 -18.52
C ARG A 374 -18.10 -15.74 -17.21
N LEU A 375 -18.92 -15.27 -16.26
CA LEU A 375 -19.18 -15.99 -15.01
C LEU A 375 -19.90 -17.32 -15.25
N ARG A 376 -20.86 -17.36 -16.18
CA ARG A 376 -21.56 -18.61 -16.54
C ARG A 376 -20.64 -19.61 -17.22
N ASP A 377 -19.81 -19.14 -18.15
CA ASP A 377 -18.87 -19.97 -18.91
C ASP A 377 -17.79 -20.58 -18.01
N MET A 378 -17.25 -19.81 -17.06
CA MET A 378 -16.31 -20.31 -16.06
C MET A 378 -16.94 -21.33 -15.09
N GLY A 379 -18.21 -21.16 -14.75
CA GLY A 379 -18.84 -21.90 -13.66
C GLY A 379 -18.14 -21.69 -12.30
N PHE A 380 -18.60 -22.37 -11.26
CA PHE A 380 -18.06 -22.14 -9.90
C PHE A 380 -16.56 -22.47 -9.76
N LEU A 381 -16.14 -23.64 -10.23
CA LEU A 381 -14.73 -24.07 -10.09
C LEU A 381 -13.78 -23.24 -10.96
N GLY A 382 -14.19 -22.88 -12.19
CA GLY A 382 -13.42 -21.99 -13.06
C GLY A 382 -13.25 -20.61 -12.42
N TYR A 383 -14.33 -20.07 -11.86
CA TYR A 383 -14.27 -18.79 -11.15
C TYR A 383 -13.34 -18.83 -9.92
N MET A 384 -13.38 -19.89 -9.11
CA MET A 384 -12.44 -20.05 -7.98
C MET A 384 -10.99 -20.13 -8.45
N ARG A 385 -10.72 -20.82 -9.55
CA ARG A 385 -9.40 -20.85 -10.19
C ARG A 385 -8.99 -19.46 -10.69
N HIS A 386 -9.88 -18.74 -11.33
CA HIS A 386 -9.65 -17.38 -11.80
C HIS A 386 -9.32 -16.42 -10.65
N LEU A 387 -10.09 -16.45 -9.55
CA LEU A 387 -9.80 -15.67 -8.34
C LEU A 387 -8.44 -16.01 -7.74
N SER A 388 -8.06 -17.29 -7.71
CA SER A 388 -6.75 -17.71 -7.21
C SER A 388 -5.60 -17.15 -8.08
N ARG A 389 -5.79 -17.13 -9.41
CA ARG A 389 -4.83 -16.50 -10.35
C ARG A 389 -4.72 -15.00 -10.11
N LYS A 390 -5.83 -14.31 -9.91
CA LYS A 390 -5.84 -12.87 -9.61
C LYS A 390 -5.11 -12.57 -8.30
N LEU A 391 -5.31 -13.37 -7.25
CA LEU A 391 -4.60 -13.22 -5.99
C LEU A 391 -3.09 -13.46 -6.15
N LEU A 392 -2.69 -14.47 -6.93
CA LEU A 392 -1.28 -14.70 -7.26
C LEU A 392 -0.69 -13.50 -8.02
N THR A 393 -1.36 -13.02 -9.08
CA THR A 393 -0.94 -11.83 -9.83
C THR A 393 -0.75 -10.63 -8.90
N THR A 394 -1.65 -10.47 -7.93
CA THR A 394 -1.61 -9.35 -6.99
C THR A 394 -0.45 -9.44 -6.00
N TYR A 395 -0.25 -10.60 -5.37
CA TYR A 395 0.55 -10.71 -4.13
C TYR A 395 1.91 -11.39 -4.29
N HIS A 396 2.14 -12.09 -5.40
CA HIS A 396 3.32 -12.93 -5.57
C HIS A 396 4.62 -12.13 -5.66
N ASP A 397 4.60 -10.94 -6.25
CA ASP A 397 5.78 -10.16 -6.65
C ASP A 397 6.03 -8.95 -5.73
N GLY A 398 7.12 -8.99 -4.97
CA GLY A 398 7.56 -7.89 -4.09
C GLY A 398 8.14 -6.68 -4.84
N THR A 399 8.35 -6.77 -6.15
CA THR A 399 8.70 -5.62 -7.02
C THR A 399 7.46 -4.92 -7.58
N PHE A 400 6.27 -5.46 -7.28
CA PHE A 400 4.99 -4.92 -7.75
C PHE A 400 4.91 -4.76 -9.27
N ALA A 401 5.35 -5.79 -10.01
CA ALA A 401 5.40 -5.85 -11.47
C ALA A 401 6.30 -4.78 -12.14
N TRP A 402 7.37 -4.34 -11.47
CA TRP A 402 8.33 -3.44 -12.09
C TRP A 402 8.86 -3.98 -13.41
N GLY A 403 8.86 -3.15 -14.46
CA GLY A 403 9.31 -3.52 -15.81
C GLY A 403 8.37 -4.43 -16.60
N MET A 404 7.16 -4.74 -16.08
CA MET A 404 6.22 -5.68 -16.71
C MET A 404 5.02 -5.00 -17.37
N GLU A 405 5.00 -3.68 -17.41
CA GLU A 405 3.91 -2.90 -18.02
C GLU A 405 4.28 -2.50 -19.44
N GLY A 406 3.56 -2.97 -20.43
CA GLY A 406 3.55 -2.52 -21.82
C GLY A 406 4.91 -2.03 -22.40
N SER A 407 4.89 -0.92 -23.13
CA SER A 407 6.08 -0.24 -23.67
C SER A 407 6.82 0.54 -22.57
N PHE A 408 7.56 -0.18 -21.73
CA PHE A 408 8.13 0.35 -20.48
C PHE A 408 9.32 1.29 -20.75
N TYR A 409 10.39 0.80 -21.38
CA TYR A 409 11.58 1.59 -21.71
C TYR A 409 11.54 2.07 -23.18
N THR A 410 10.59 2.94 -23.51
CA THR A 410 10.42 3.39 -24.90
C THR A 410 11.55 4.29 -25.34
N ARG A 411 12.02 5.18 -24.47
CA ARG A 411 13.14 6.06 -24.72
C ARG A 411 13.98 6.19 -23.45
N VAL A 412 15.17 5.65 -23.49
CA VAL A 412 16.16 5.78 -22.41
C VAL A 412 16.98 7.03 -22.67
N MET A 413 17.18 7.85 -21.62
CA MET A 413 18.01 9.06 -21.74
C MET A 413 19.48 8.71 -21.79
N ASP A 414 20.26 9.59 -22.45
CA ASP A 414 21.72 9.50 -22.46
C ASP A 414 22.28 9.55 -21.03
N ASP A 415 23.41 8.88 -20.83
CA ASP A 415 24.04 8.83 -19.52
C ASP A 415 24.65 10.19 -19.18
N VAL A 416 24.09 10.87 -18.19
CA VAL A 416 24.60 12.15 -17.66
C VAL A 416 25.86 11.97 -16.82
N ASN A 417 26.07 10.75 -16.30
CA ASN A 417 27.25 10.38 -15.52
C ASN A 417 27.75 9.01 -16.00
N THR A 418 28.92 9.00 -16.63
CA THR A 418 29.46 7.85 -17.36
C THR A 418 29.74 6.61 -16.50
N TRP A 419 29.84 6.72 -15.19
CA TRP A 419 30.05 5.56 -14.33
C TRP A 419 28.84 5.26 -13.41
N MET A 420 28.15 6.28 -12.92
CA MET A 420 26.99 6.08 -12.02
C MET A 420 25.74 5.67 -12.79
N ALA A 421 25.43 6.29 -13.92
CA ALA A 421 24.23 5.97 -14.67
C ALA A 421 24.23 4.51 -15.16
N PRO A 422 25.28 3.96 -15.81
CA PRO A 422 25.34 2.54 -16.16
C PRO A 422 25.26 1.61 -14.95
N PHE A 423 25.91 1.98 -13.82
CA PHE A 423 25.85 1.21 -12.59
C PHE A 423 24.41 1.17 -12.02
N LEU A 424 23.75 2.32 -11.92
CA LEU A 424 22.37 2.41 -11.41
C LEU A 424 21.37 1.71 -12.35
N LYS A 425 21.49 1.90 -13.68
CA LYS A 425 20.68 1.18 -14.67
C LYS A 425 20.85 -0.34 -14.51
N SER A 426 22.08 -0.83 -14.23
CA SER A 426 22.30 -2.27 -14.01
C SER A 426 21.53 -2.85 -12.81
N ILE A 427 21.16 -2.03 -11.81
CA ILE A 427 20.43 -2.43 -10.61
C ILE A 427 18.92 -2.19 -10.76
N PHE A 428 18.55 -0.99 -11.22
CA PHE A 428 17.17 -0.52 -11.17
C PHE A 428 16.36 -0.85 -12.42
N TYR A 429 16.99 -1.06 -13.59
CA TYR A 429 16.28 -1.54 -14.77
C TYR A 429 15.93 -3.02 -14.62
N SER A 430 14.73 -3.41 -15.04
CA SER A 430 14.23 -4.79 -14.92
C SER A 430 15.04 -5.82 -15.74
N ASP A 431 15.76 -5.38 -16.76
CA ASP A 431 16.70 -6.14 -17.60
C ASP A 431 18.17 -5.91 -17.21
N GLY A 432 18.42 -5.13 -16.17
CA GLY A 432 19.75 -4.81 -15.66
C GLY A 432 20.47 -6.03 -15.08
N SER A 433 21.77 -6.13 -15.36
CA SER A 433 22.61 -7.30 -14.98
C SER A 433 22.68 -7.57 -13.47
N ARG A 434 22.36 -6.60 -12.62
CA ARG A 434 22.34 -6.69 -11.16
C ARG A 434 20.92 -6.56 -10.57
N HIS A 435 19.90 -6.47 -11.40
CA HIS A 435 18.51 -6.31 -10.96
C HIS A 435 18.05 -7.45 -10.06
N GLU A 436 18.58 -8.65 -10.27
CA GLU A 436 18.26 -9.83 -9.44
C GLU A 436 18.53 -9.62 -7.95
N ILE A 437 19.53 -8.79 -7.60
CA ILE A 437 19.85 -8.46 -6.20
C ILE A 437 18.72 -7.63 -5.59
N LEU A 438 18.30 -6.56 -6.26
CA LEU A 438 17.21 -5.70 -5.80
C LEU A 438 15.89 -6.49 -5.68
N LYS A 439 15.56 -7.22 -6.74
CA LYS A 439 14.37 -8.07 -6.80
C LYS A 439 14.33 -9.09 -5.65
N THR A 440 15.47 -9.72 -5.33
CA THR A 440 15.56 -10.70 -4.23
C THR A 440 15.37 -10.03 -2.87
N ILE A 441 15.97 -8.85 -2.65
CA ILE A 441 15.80 -8.10 -1.39
C ILE A 441 14.34 -7.69 -1.19
N GLU A 442 13.72 -7.09 -2.21
CA GLU A 442 12.31 -6.69 -2.17
C GLU A 442 11.40 -7.89 -1.91
N GLN A 443 11.66 -9.03 -2.57
CA GLN A 443 10.89 -10.26 -2.38
C GLN A 443 11.01 -10.82 -0.95
N ILE A 444 12.21 -10.85 -0.37
CA ILE A 444 12.42 -11.31 1.00
C ILE A 444 11.65 -10.44 1.98
N VAL A 445 11.75 -9.12 1.84
CA VAL A 445 11.05 -8.18 2.73
C VAL A 445 9.54 -8.31 2.56
N TRP A 446 9.05 -8.44 1.31
CA TRP A 446 7.62 -8.56 1.03
C TRP A 446 7.01 -9.84 1.62
N VAL A 447 7.64 -11.00 1.42
CA VAL A 447 7.19 -12.26 2.04
C VAL A 447 7.17 -12.14 3.57
N GLY A 448 8.19 -11.52 4.16
CA GLY A 448 8.22 -11.24 5.60
C GLY A 448 7.08 -10.33 6.06
N VAL A 449 6.80 -9.27 5.30
CA VAL A 449 5.68 -8.36 5.57
C VAL A 449 4.35 -9.10 5.52
N LEU A 450 4.10 -9.95 4.53
CA LEU A 450 2.85 -10.72 4.44
C LEU A 450 2.69 -11.70 5.60
N LEU A 451 3.76 -12.42 5.99
CA LEU A 451 3.75 -13.33 7.13
C LEU A 451 3.40 -12.61 8.45
N PHE A 452 4.04 -11.48 8.71
CA PHE A 452 3.79 -10.74 9.94
C PHE A 452 2.51 -9.91 9.89
N ALA A 453 2.04 -9.47 8.71
CA ALA A 453 0.72 -8.87 8.55
C ALA A 453 -0.39 -9.88 8.88
N PHE A 454 -0.27 -11.13 8.45
CA PHE A 454 -1.18 -12.19 8.90
C PHE A 454 -1.18 -12.35 10.42
N ALA A 455 0.01 -12.29 11.04
CA ALA A 455 0.16 -12.37 12.49
C ALA A 455 -0.53 -11.21 13.24
N ALA A 456 -0.75 -10.05 12.59
CA ALA A 456 -1.52 -8.94 13.17
C ALA A 456 -2.96 -9.35 13.52
N GLY A 457 -3.55 -10.29 12.79
CA GLY A 457 -4.85 -10.85 13.11
C GLY A 457 -4.91 -11.53 14.49
N PHE A 458 -3.78 -11.90 15.09
CA PHE A 458 -3.70 -12.49 16.43
C PHE A 458 -3.35 -11.47 17.52
N VAL A 459 -3.18 -10.19 17.18
CA VAL A 459 -2.99 -9.12 18.16
C VAL A 459 -4.20 -9.06 19.11
N ARG A 460 -3.90 -8.95 20.41
CA ARG A 460 -4.95 -8.82 21.41
C ARG A 460 -5.67 -7.48 21.23
N GLN A 461 -6.93 -7.55 20.91
CA GLN A 461 -7.78 -6.37 20.80
C GLN A 461 -8.16 -5.89 22.21
N THR A 462 -7.84 -4.65 22.52
CA THR A 462 -8.31 -3.90 23.70
C THR A 462 -9.32 -2.86 23.24
N GLU A 463 -10.07 -2.27 24.14
CA GLU A 463 -11.01 -1.19 23.78
C GLU A 463 -10.32 0.01 23.11
N GLU A 464 -9.05 0.26 23.46
CA GLU A 464 -8.26 1.38 22.94
C GLU A 464 -7.77 1.15 21.51
N ASN A 465 -7.35 -0.08 21.15
CA ASN A 465 -6.73 -0.36 19.86
C ASN A 465 -7.64 -1.07 18.85
N GLN A 466 -8.83 -1.52 19.29
CA GLN A 466 -9.73 -2.32 18.47
C GLN A 466 -10.18 -1.60 17.19
N ALA A 467 -10.54 -0.32 17.32
CA ALA A 467 -11.01 0.47 16.19
C ALA A 467 -9.88 0.71 15.18
N ASP A 468 -8.71 1.10 15.66
CA ASP A 468 -7.56 1.40 14.82
C ASP A 468 -7.08 0.16 14.04
N LEU A 469 -6.96 -0.97 14.74
CA LEU A 469 -6.60 -2.24 14.10
C LEU A 469 -7.67 -2.69 13.10
N ASN A 470 -8.95 -2.48 13.41
CA ASN A 470 -10.04 -2.84 12.50
C ASN A 470 -10.03 -2.01 11.22
N ILE A 471 -9.74 -0.71 11.30
CA ILE A 471 -9.60 0.15 10.11
C ILE A 471 -8.49 -0.40 9.20
N LEU A 472 -7.32 -0.71 9.74
CA LEU A 472 -6.20 -1.26 8.97
C LEU A 472 -6.54 -2.60 8.34
N THR A 473 -7.11 -3.54 9.09
CA THR A 473 -7.45 -4.87 8.57
C THR A 473 -8.59 -4.83 7.56
N LEU A 474 -9.62 -4.00 7.78
CA LEU A 474 -10.71 -3.80 6.82
C LEU A 474 -10.24 -3.13 5.54
N SER A 475 -9.28 -2.21 5.59
CA SER A 475 -8.74 -1.60 4.38
C SER A 475 -8.01 -2.62 3.50
N ILE A 476 -7.29 -3.57 4.09
CA ILE A 476 -6.67 -4.68 3.36
C ILE A 476 -7.72 -5.64 2.79
N VAL A 477 -8.74 -5.99 3.58
CA VAL A 477 -9.88 -6.78 3.09
C VAL A 477 -10.54 -6.10 1.89
N GLY A 478 -10.83 -4.80 2.01
CA GLY A 478 -11.45 -4.01 0.94
C GLY A 478 -10.60 -3.98 -0.32
N LEU A 479 -9.29 -3.76 -0.19
CA LEU A 479 -8.36 -3.78 -1.32
C LEU A 479 -8.31 -5.15 -2.00
N THR A 480 -8.20 -6.22 -1.21
CA THR A 480 -8.17 -7.60 -1.74
C THR A 480 -9.44 -7.93 -2.51
N LEU A 481 -10.61 -7.61 -1.94
CA LEU A 481 -11.90 -7.82 -2.61
C LEU A 481 -12.03 -6.96 -3.88
N PHE A 482 -11.55 -5.70 -3.84
CA PHE A 482 -11.52 -4.84 -5.03
C PHE A 482 -10.70 -5.48 -6.15
N GLN A 483 -9.50 -5.98 -5.85
CA GLN A 483 -8.63 -6.67 -6.82
C GLN A 483 -9.25 -7.97 -7.34
N MET A 484 -10.01 -8.69 -6.52
CA MET A 484 -10.72 -9.89 -6.96
C MET A 484 -11.86 -9.58 -7.93
N LEU A 485 -12.53 -8.43 -7.79
CA LEU A 485 -13.66 -8.04 -8.61
C LEU A 485 -13.27 -7.37 -9.93
N PHE A 486 -12.38 -6.37 -9.87
CA PHE A 486 -12.02 -5.53 -11.01
C PHE A 486 -10.72 -5.98 -11.68
N GLU A 487 -10.30 -5.26 -12.72
CA GLU A 487 -8.98 -5.43 -13.31
C GLU A 487 -7.89 -5.53 -12.23
N VAL A 488 -6.93 -6.42 -12.45
CA VAL A 488 -5.87 -6.73 -11.48
C VAL A 488 -4.49 -6.44 -12.04
N ARG A 489 -3.64 -5.83 -11.20
CA ARG A 489 -2.20 -5.63 -11.43
C ARG A 489 -1.46 -5.69 -10.09
N ALA A 490 -0.25 -6.22 -10.07
CA ALA A 490 0.54 -6.23 -8.84
C ALA A 490 0.85 -4.81 -8.34
N ARG A 491 1.09 -3.85 -9.25
CA ARG A 491 1.34 -2.43 -8.90
C ARG A 491 0.19 -1.77 -8.14
N TYR A 492 -1.04 -2.28 -8.23
CA TYR A 492 -2.16 -1.74 -7.46
C TYR A 492 -2.04 -1.98 -5.95
N LEU A 493 -1.16 -2.89 -5.51
CA LEU A 493 -0.80 -3.03 -4.10
C LEU A 493 0.11 -1.91 -3.60
N PHE A 494 0.93 -1.31 -4.47
CA PHE A 494 1.96 -0.34 -4.08
C PHE A 494 1.40 0.76 -3.18
N LEU A 495 0.22 1.24 -3.50
CA LEU A 495 -0.57 2.20 -2.73
C LEU A 495 -0.81 1.80 -1.26
N TYR A 496 -0.90 0.51 -0.96
CA TYR A 496 -1.22 -0.03 0.37
C TYR A 496 -0.06 -0.78 1.04
N VAL A 497 1.10 -0.89 0.38
CA VAL A 497 2.31 -1.48 1.00
C VAL A 497 2.63 -0.84 2.36
N PRO A 498 2.51 0.50 2.55
CA PRO A 498 2.63 1.14 3.86
C PRO A 498 1.71 0.54 4.93
N VAL A 499 0.46 0.23 4.59
CA VAL A 499 -0.51 -0.37 5.53
C VAL A 499 -0.13 -1.81 5.88
N TYR A 500 0.35 -2.59 4.90
CA TYR A 500 0.91 -3.92 5.17
C TYR A 500 2.12 -3.86 6.10
N CYS A 501 3.04 -2.91 5.92
CA CYS A 501 4.19 -2.72 6.80
C CYS A 501 3.77 -2.33 8.23
N ILE A 502 2.72 -1.50 8.38
CA ILE A 502 2.16 -1.17 9.69
C ILE A 502 1.61 -2.45 10.35
N LEU A 503 0.75 -3.21 9.66
CA LEU A 503 0.19 -4.46 10.20
C LEU A 503 1.29 -5.48 10.53
N ALA A 504 2.29 -5.64 9.65
CA ALA A 504 3.41 -6.54 9.88
C ALA A 504 4.19 -6.19 11.16
N THR A 505 4.41 -4.91 11.40
CA THR A 505 5.10 -4.44 12.61
C THR A 505 4.28 -4.73 13.87
N LEU A 506 2.96 -4.49 13.83
CA LEU A 506 2.04 -4.82 14.93
C LEU A 506 2.03 -6.33 15.21
N GLY A 507 1.96 -7.14 14.17
CA GLY A 507 2.01 -8.60 14.28
C GLY A 507 3.32 -9.11 14.86
N PHE A 508 4.45 -8.60 14.37
CA PHE A 508 5.78 -8.96 14.87
C PHE A 508 5.95 -8.57 16.35
N GLU A 509 5.62 -7.33 16.73
CA GLU A 509 5.72 -6.89 18.14
C GLU A 509 4.86 -7.75 19.06
N ASN A 510 3.63 -8.06 18.66
CA ASN A 510 2.73 -8.90 19.46
C ASN A 510 3.31 -10.30 19.69
N LEU A 511 3.82 -10.94 18.65
CA LEU A 511 4.49 -12.25 18.75
C LEU A 511 5.71 -12.16 19.67
N TRP A 512 6.58 -11.19 19.42
CA TRP A 512 7.83 -11.03 20.18
C TRP A 512 7.59 -10.76 21.66
N THR A 513 6.68 -9.83 21.99
CA THR A 513 6.37 -9.48 23.39
C THR A 513 5.56 -10.57 24.09
N GLY A 514 4.67 -11.28 23.38
CA GLY A 514 3.92 -12.41 23.93
C GLY A 514 4.83 -13.51 24.46
N ILE A 515 5.92 -13.75 23.76
CA ILE A 515 6.90 -14.77 24.12
C ILE A 515 7.77 -14.29 25.29
N GLN A 516 8.21 -13.03 25.31
CA GLN A 516 8.92 -12.45 26.44
C GLN A 516 8.11 -12.55 27.74
N ARG A 517 6.81 -12.27 27.70
CA ARG A 517 5.89 -12.39 28.85
C ARG A 517 5.82 -13.82 29.38
N LYS A 518 5.63 -14.80 28.50
CA LYS A 518 5.58 -16.22 28.91
C LYS A 518 6.89 -16.69 29.55
N SER A 519 8.04 -16.18 29.11
CA SER A 519 9.34 -16.48 29.70
C SER A 519 9.52 -15.82 31.08
N GLY A 520 9.06 -14.59 31.25
CA GLY A 520 9.14 -13.87 32.52
C GLY A 520 8.20 -14.43 33.61
N VAL A 521 6.99 -14.88 33.24
CA VAL A 521 6.06 -15.52 34.17
C VAL A 521 6.63 -16.84 34.71
N LYS A 522 7.18 -17.70 33.82
CA LYS A 522 7.83 -18.96 34.23
C LYS A 522 9.04 -18.75 35.15
N ARG A 523 9.74 -17.62 35.01
CA ARG A 523 10.86 -17.28 35.90
C ARG A 523 10.36 -16.92 37.30
N LYS A 524 9.36 -16.05 37.41
CA LYS A 524 8.75 -15.67 38.70
C LYS A 524 8.15 -16.87 39.43
N GLU A 525 7.52 -17.80 38.72
CA GLU A 525 7.01 -19.05 39.30
C GLU A 525 8.14 -19.96 39.80
N LYS A 526 9.29 -20.04 39.08
CA LYS A 526 10.47 -20.80 39.53
C LYS A 526 11.15 -20.15 40.74
N GLU A 527 11.29 -18.81 40.73
CA GLU A 527 11.85 -18.07 41.84
C GLU A 527 11.00 -18.25 43.11
N LYS A 528 9.67 -18.17 42.97
CA LYS A 528 8.72 -18.41 44.08
C LYS A 528 8.74 -19.85 44.61
N LYS A 529 8.90 -20.86 43.73
CA LYS A 529 9.08 -22.28 44.14
C LYS A 529 10.42 -22.49 44.84
N HIS A 530 11.47 -21.80 44.42
CA HIS A 530 12.80 -21.93 45.06
C HIS A 530 12.82 -21.20 46.41
N GLU A 531 12.12 -20.09 46.54
CA GLU A 531 11.95 -19.37 47.81
C GLU A 531 11.11 -20.17 48.81
N ASN A 532 10.01 -20.78 48.37
CA ASN A 532 9.21 -21.66 49.20
C ASN A 532 9.98 -22.92 49.64
N ALA A 533 10.76 -23.56 48.75
CA ALA A 533 11.60 -24.70 49.07
C ALA A 533 12.73 -24.37 50.07
N LYS A 534 13.32 -23.16 49.94
CA LYS A 534 14.30 -22.66 50.95
C LYS A 534 13.65 -22.37 52.30
N THR A 535 12.42 -21.88 52.31
CA THR A 535 11.65 -21.58 53.51
C THR A 535 11.30 -22.88 54.23
N GLU A 536 10.89 -23.91 53.50
CA GLU A 536 10.59 -25.28 54.04
C GLU A 536 11.87 -25.96 54.55
N SER A 537 13.02 -25.87 53.83
CA SER A 537 14.30 -26.40 54.31
C SER A 537 14.78 -25.72 55.60
N ASN A 538 14.68 -24.41 55.68
CA ASN A 538 15.02 -23.66 56.89
C ASN A 538 14.04 -23.89 58.05
N PHE A 539 12.81 -24.38 57.78
CA PHE A 539 11.85 -24.75 58.83
C PHE A 539 12.19 -26.13 59.41
N VAL A 540 12.62 -27.10 58.54
CA VAL A 540 13.03 -28.45 58.96
C VAL A 540 14.33 -28.41 59.76
N ASP A 541 15.31 -27.53 59.40
CA ASP A 541 16.56 -27.35 60.13
C ASP A 541 16.40 -26.64 61.51
N ARG A 542 15.30 -25.91 61.71
CA ARG A 542 15.00 -25.23 62.99
C ARG A 542 14.26 -26.07 64.02
N TYR A 543 13.62 -27.15 63.60
CA TYR A 543 12.88 -28.07 64.45
C TYR A 543 13.26 -29.52 64.10
N PRO A 544 14.45 -30.01 64.49
CA PRO A 544 14.74 -31.43 64.43
C PRO A 544 13.74 -32.15 65.35
N LEU A 545 13.02 -33.10 64.77
CA LEU A 545 12.02 -33.94 65.49
C LEU A 545 12.62 -34.48 66.77
N LEU A 546 11.96 -34.16 67.91
CA LEU A 546 12.10 -34.84 69.20
C LEU A 546 11.62 -36.27 69.08
#